data_3874bb91ec5fd5f17795c17a23f36412
#
_entry.id   3874bb91ec5fd5f17795c17a23f36412
#
_cell.length_a   1.000
_cell.length_b   1.000
_cell.length_c   1.000
_cell.angle_alpha   90.00
_cell.angle_beta   90.00
_cell.angle_gamma   90.00
#
_symmetry.space_group_name_H-M   'P 1'
#
loop_
_entity.id
_entity.type
_entity.pdbx_description
1 polymer ?
#
loop_
_entity_poly.entity_id
_entity_poly.type
_entity_poly.pdbx_seq_one_letter_code
_entity_poly.pdbx_strand_id
1 'polypeptide(L)'
;MSREIKVLHLESTDVCQAACPLCSRETNPDFNKDIKNHLHIDQILQHFDNDAIANLNKVFMCGNYGDPAAGKNTLDILNYFRNINPSITLGMNTNGALQSTPWWSKLGKLFNNPNDYVVFSIDGLEDTNSIYRVNVIWEKLINNAKAYINAGGSAHWDMLIYRHNQHQVNAVEKIARDMGFS
;
A
#
# COMPACT_ATOMS: atom_id res chain seq x y z
N MET A 1 13.42 9.44 30.69
CA MET A 1 12.14 8.94 30.16
C MET A 1 12.45 8.20 28.86
N SER A 2 12.27 6.89 28.80
CA SER A 2 12.35 6.14 27.55
C SER A 2 11.19 6.60 26.66
N ARG A 3 11.48 7.02 25.43
CA ARG A 3 10.44 7.33 24.44
C ARG A 3 9.81 6.01 23.98
N GLU A 4 8.53 5.84 24.22
CA GLU A 4 7.80 4.68 23.77
C GLU A 4 7.44 4.82 22.29
N ILE A 5 7.73 3.80 21.47
CA ILE A 5 7.37 3.78 20.06
C ILE A 5 5.90 3.38 19.94
N LYS A 6 5.10 4.21 19.29
CA LYS A 6 3.65 3.98 19.09
C LYS A 6 3.26 3.77 17.62
N VAL A 7 4.10 4.18 16.70
CA VAL A 7 3.87 4.06 15.26
C VAL A 7 5.08 3.45 14.60
N LEU A 8 4.87 2.44 13.79
CA LEU A 8 5.91 1.77 13.04
C LEU A 8 5.62 1.92 11.52
N HIS A 9 6.58 2.50 10.81
CA HIS A 9 6.61 2.51 9.36
C HIS A 9 7.52 1.39 8.86
N LEU A 10 7.00 0.50 8.02
CA LEU A 10 7.74 -0.62 7.45
C LEU A 10 7.86 -0.49 5.93
N GLU A 11 9.05 -0.72 5.44
CA GLU A 11 9.31 -0.97 4.03
C GLU A 11 9.36 -2.50 3.82
N SER A 12 8.26 -3.08 3.37
CA SER A 12 8.13 -4.54 3.27
C SER A 12 8.97 -5.15 2.15
N THR A 13 9.38 -4.32 1.18
CA THR A 13 10.22 -4.72 0.05
C THR A 13 10.76 -3.50 -0.69
N ASP A 14 11.84 -3.67 -1.42
CA ASP A 14 12.37 -2.70 -2.39
C ASP A 14 11.93 -3.01 -3.83
N VAL A 15 11.03 -3.96 -4.03
CA VAL A 15 10.51 -4.35 -5.34
C VAL A 15 9.26 -3.55 -5.70
N CYS A 16 9.22 -3.03 -6.91
CA CYS A 16 8.02 -2.45 -7.53
C CYS A 16 8.04 -2.73 -9.03
N GLN A 17 6.89 -3.02 -9.65
CA GLN A 17 6.78 -3.18 -11.10
C GLN A 17 6.64 -1.85 -11.82
N ALA A 18 6.17 -0.79 -11.10
CA ALA A 18 6.01 0.53 -11.69
C ALA A 18 7.36 1.22 -11.89
N ALA A 19 7.44 2.03 -12.95
CA ALA A 19 8.59 2.85 -13.31
C ALA A 19 8.19 4.33 -13.38
N CYS A 20 7.63 4.85 -12.27
CA CYS A 20 7.15 6.22 -12.20
C CYS A 20 8.32 7.21 -12.35
N PRO A 21 8.30 8.15 -13.32
CA PRO A 21 9.47 8.95 -13.71
C PRO A 21 10.10 9.80 -12.60
N LEU A 22 9.30 10.23 -11.60
CA LEU A 22 9.79 11.04 -10.46
C LEU A 22 9.97 10.21 -9.18
N CYS A 23 9.85 8.89 -9.25
CA CYS A 23 10.11 8.02 -8.10
C CYS A 23 11.61 7.97 -7.80
N SER A 24 11.98 8.00 -6.52
CA SER A 24 13.39 7.88 -6.09
C SER A 24 14.07 6.60 -6.61
N ARG A 25 13.30 5.54 -6.85
CA ARG A 25 13.78 4.29 -7.45
C ARG A 25 14.25 4.47 -8.91
N GLU A 26 13.66 5.43 -9.64
CA GLU A 26 14.01 5.74 -11.02
C GLU A 26 15.04 6.86 -11.13
N THR A 27 15.02 7.80 -10.18
CA THR A 27 15.85 9.01 -10.24
C THR A 27 17.15 8.92 -9.43
N ASN A 28 17.21 8.01 -8.45
CA ASN A 28 18.43 7.80 -7.65
C ASN A 28 19.39 6.84 -8.37
N PRO A 29 20.56 7.29 -8.83
CA PRO A 29 21.53 6.45 -9.55
C PRO A 29 22.14 5.35 -8.66
N ASP A 30 22.10 5.51 -7.34
CA ASP A 30 22.64 4.54 -6.39
C ASP A 30 21.64 3.43 -6.05
N PHE A 31 20.40 3.54 -6.54
CA PHE A 31 19.38 2.51 -6.28
C PHE A 31 19.58 1.30 -7.20
N ASN A 32 19.99 0.17 -6.62
CA ASN A 32 20.21 -1.06 -7.36
C ASN A 32 18.90 -1.88 -7.49
N LYS A 33 18.29 -1.86 -8.67
CA LYS A 33 17.04 -2.60 -8.97
C LYS A 33 17.24 -4.11 -9.14
N ASP A 34 18.47 -4.59 -9.28
CA ASP A 34 18.77 -6.02 -9.42
C ASP A 34 18.69 -6.74 -8.06
N ILE A 35 18.89 -6.02 -6.97
CA ILE A 35 18.70 -6.50 -5.60
C ILE A 35 17.20 -6.48 -5.30
N LYS A 36 16.70 -7.61 -4.77
CA LYS A 36 15.28 -7.78 -4.42
C LYS A 36 15.17 -8.24 -2.97
N ASN A 37 14.99 -7.28 -2.07
CA ASN A 37 14.81 -7.56 -0.66
C ASN A 37 13.33 -7.67 -0.32
N HIS A 38 13.02 -8.59 0.58
CA HIS A 38 11.70 -8.75 1.17
C HIS A 38 11.86 -8.89 2.68
N LEU A 39 11.13 -8.07 3.43
CA LEU A 39 11.13 -8.15 4.88
C LEU A 39 10.50 -9.47 5.36
N HIS A 40 11.11 -10.08 6.37
CA HIS A 40 10.60 -11.24 7.08
C HIS A 40 10.25 -10.86 8.52
N ILE A 41 9.28 -11.57 9.10
CA ILE A 41 8.84 -11.31 10.47
C ILE A 41 9.98 -11.48 11.47
N ASP A 42 10.87 -12.46 11.27
CA ASP A 42 12.02 -12.71 12.13
C ASP A 42 12.95 -11.50 12.23
N GLN A 43 13.09 -10.71 11.15
CA GLN A 43 13.87 -9.48 11.16
C GLN A 43 13.22 -8.40 12.01
N ILE A 44 11.88 -8.36 12.03
CA ILE A 44 11.13 -7.44 12.90
C ILE A 44 11.30 -7.85 14.37
N LEU A 45 11.18 -9.15 14.66
CA LEU A 45 11.27 -9.69 16.02
C LEU A 45 12.67 -9.60 16.65
N GLN A 46 13.72 -9.34 15.85
CA GLN A 46 15.04 -9.00 16.36
C GLN A 46 15.07 -7.63 17.08
N HIS A 47 14.10 -6.75 16.79
CA HIS A 47 14.08 -5.37 17.28
C HIS A 47 12.81 -5.04 18.09
N PHE A 48 11.73 -5.77 17.85
CA PHE A 48 10.42 -5.56 18.47
C PHE A 48 9.88 -6.91 18.94
N ASP A 49 9.87 -7.14 20.24
CA ASP A 49 9.20 -8.29 20.83
C ASP A 49 7.67 -8.14 20.80
N ASN A 50 6.95 -9.15 21.22
CA ASN A 50 5.49 -9.15 21.23
C ASN A 50 4.91 -8.09 22.16
N ASP A 51 5.58 -7.77 23.26
CA ASP A 51 5.14 -6.74 24.19
C ASP A 51 5.25 -5.35 23.57
N ALA A 52 6.35 -5.08 22.84
CA ALA A 52 6.49 -3.85 22.07
C ALA A 52 5.42 -3.74 20.98
N ILE A 53 5.12 -4.83 20.27
CA ILE A 53 4.07 -4.89 19.22
C ILE A 53 2.69 -4.67 19.84
N ALA A 54 2.38 -5.27 20.98
CA ALA A 54 1.10 -5.10 21.68
C ALA A 54 0.84 -3.65 22.11
N ASN A 55 1.90 -2.85 22.28
CA ASN A 55 1.82 -1.44 22.69
C ASN A 55 1.81 -0.45 21.49
N LEU A 56 1.90 -0.92 20.25
CA LEU A 56 1.80 -0.06 19.06
C LEU A 56 0.36 0.41 18.83
N ASN A 57 0.20 1.65 18.41
CA ASN A 57 -1.08 2.19 17.94
C ASN A 57 -1.30 1.93 16.46
N LYS A 58 -0.20 1.94 15.68
CA LYS A 58 -0.27 1.86 14.22
C LYS A 58 0.97 1.21 13.61
N VAL A 59 0.74 0.38 12.62
CA VAL A 59 1.75 -0.06 11.65
C VAL A 59 1.26 0.30 10.26
N PHE A 60 2.15 0.88 9.45
CA PHE A 60 1.80 1.12 8.05
C PHE A 60 2.98 0.81 7.13
N MET A 61 2.64 0.36 5.93
CA MET A 61 3.58 0.07 4.87
C MET A 61 3.41 1.11 3.77
N CYS A 62 4.46 1.89 3.54
CA CYS A 62 4.52 2.87 2.48
C CYS A 62 5.60 2.48 1.48
N GLY A 63 5.37 2.70 0.22
CA GLY A 63 6.29 2.28 -0.83
C GLY A 63 7.32 3.34 -1.20
N ASN A 64 8.20 3.74 -0.29
CA ASN A 64 9.30 4.65 -0.63
C ASN A 64 10.36 3.95 -1.50
N TYR A 65 10.65 2.69 -1.19
CA TYR A 65 11.64 1.88 -1.89
C TYR A 65 11.03 0.79 -2.75
N GLY A 66 9.80 0.38 -2.49
CA GLY A 66 9.09 -0.64 -3.24
C GLY A 66 7.58 -0.49 -3.08
N ASP A 67 6.80 -1.37 -3.69
CA ASP A 67 5.36 -1.43 -3.45
C ASP A 67 5.06 -2.55 -2.44
N PRO A 68 4.36 -2.29 -1.34
CA PRO A 68 4.06 -3.32 -0.35
C PRO A 68 3.37 -4.56 -0.92
N ALA A 69 2.56 -4.42 -1.98
CA ALA A 69 1.95 -5.56 -2.65
C ALA A 69 2.96 -6.43 -3.43
N ALA A 70 4.20 -5.97 -3.65
CA ALA A 70 5.29 -6.79 -4.18
C ALA A 70 5.99 -7.61 -3.09
N GLY A 71 5.81 -7.27 -1.83
CA GLY A 71 6.44 -7.96 -0.70
C GLY A 71 5.89 -9.39 -0.55
N LYS A 72 6.80 -10.38 -0.53
CA LYS A 72 6.41 -11.80 -0.43
C LYS A 72 5.66 -12.11 0.86
N ASN A 73 6.02 -11.43 1.95
CA ASN A 73 5.51 -11.70 3.29
C ASN A 73 4.58 -10.62 3.82
N THR A 74 4.13 -9.69 2.98
CA THR A 74 3.32 -8.53 3.40
C THR A 74 2.06 -8.94 4.17
N LEU A 75 1.27 -9.88 3.65
CA LEU A 75 0.08 -10.37 4.36
C LEU A 75 0.42 -11.08 5.67
N ASP A 76 1.46 -11.89 5.69
CA ASP A 76 1.85 -12.65 6.89
C ASP A 76 2.34 -11.72 7.99
N ILE A 77 3.12 -10.69 7.64
CA ILE A 77 3.58 -9.65 8.58
C ILE A 77 2.37 -8.88 9.14
N LEU A 78 1.48 -8.39 8.29
CA LEU A 78 0.30 -7.64 8.73
C LEU A 78 -0.62 -8.49 9.61
N ASN A 79 -0.82 -9.76 9.23
CA ASN A 79 -1.59 -10.70 10.04
C ASN A 79 -0.94 -10.99 11.40
N TYR A 80 0.38 -11.09 11.45
CA TYR A 80 1.12 -11.27 12.70
C TYR A 80 0.88 -10.08 13.65
N PHE A 81 1.00 -8.83 13.17
CA PHE A 81 0.72 -7.64 13.96
C PHE A 81 -0.72 -7.62 14.47
N ARG A 82 -1.69 -7.97 13.64
CA ARG A 82 -3.11 -8.04 14.01
C ARG A 82 -3.37 -9.10 15.08
N ASN A 83 -2.71 -10.26 15.00
CA ASN A 83 -2.86 -11.33 15.97
C ASN A 83 -2.29 -10.97 17.34
N ILE A 84 -1.16 -10.25 17.40
CA ILE A 84 -0.58 -9.78 18.68
C ILE A 84 -1.35 -8.59 19.25
N ASN A 85 -1.80 -7.68 18.40
CA ASN A 85 -2.54 -6.50 18.81
C ASN A 85 -3.82 -6.34 17.95
N PRO A 86 -4.94 -6.91 18.40
CA PRO A 86 -6.20 -6.84 17.67
C PRO A 86 -6.72 -5.41 17.40
N SER A 87 -6.31 -4.43 18.21
CA SER A 87 -6.74 -3.03 18.11
C SER A 87 -5.81 -2.16 17.25
N ILE A 88 -4.67 -2.70 16.80
CA ILE A 88 -3.70 -1.92 16.02
C ILE A 88 -4.32 -1.38 14.72
N THR A 89 -4.02 -0.14 14.38
CA THR A 89 -4.34 0.39 13.06
C THR A 89 -3.35 -0.14 12.02
N LEU A 90 -3.85 -0.73 10.95
CA LEU A 90 -3.06 -1.15 9.81
C LEU A 90 -3.26 -0.21 8.63
N GLY A 91 -2.17 0.24 8.01
CA GLY A 91 -2.20 1.11 6.85
C GLY A 91 -1.29 0.61 5.72
N MET A 92 -1.67 0.88 4.47
CA MET A 92 -0.84 0.54 3.31
C MET A 92 -1.03 1.55 2.19
N ASN A 93 0.07 1.97 1.55
CA ASN A 93 0.05 2.75 0.31
C ASN A 93 0.59 1.89 -0.83
N THR A 94 -0.09 1.90 -1.98
CA THR A 94 0.24 1.01 -3.10
C THR A 94 -0.21 1.58 -4.44
N ASN A 95 0.42 1.12 -5.53
CA ASN A 95 -0.10 1.36 -6.88
C ASN A 95 -1.24 0.41 -7.28
N GLY A 96 -1.54 -0.61 -6.47
CA GLY A 96 -2.68 -1.51 -6.60
C GLY A 96 -2.62 -2.54 -7.74
N ALA A 97 -1.66 -2.49 -8.65
CA ALA A 97 -1.66 -3.33 -9.85
C ALA A 97 -0.87 -4.64 -9.69
N LEU A 98 -0.45 -4.98 -8.49
CA LEU A 98 0.19 -6.26 -8.18
C LEU A 98 -0.80 -7.22 -7.51
N GLN A 99 -0.37 -8.46 -7.35
CA GLN A 99 -1.14 -9.54 -6.74
C GLN A 99 -2.43 -9.89 -7.51
N SER A 100 -3.21 -10.81 -6.97
CA SER A 100 -4.48 -11.25 -7.53
C SER A 100 -5.66 -10.72 -6.70
N THR A 101 -6.86 -10.68 -7.28
CA THR A 101 -8.07 -10.28 -6.55
C THR A 101 -8.35 -11.10 -5.28
N PRO A 102 -8.07 -12.43 -5.21
CA PRO A 102 -8.15 -13.17 -3.94
C PRO A 102 -7.18 -12.67 -2.85
N TRP A 103 -5.99 -12.22 -3.23
CA TRP A 103 -5.04 -11.63 -2.28
C TRP A 103 -5.59 -10.32 -1.70
N TRP A 104 -6.14 -9.45 -2.55
CA TRP A 104 -6.77 -8.19 -2.15
C TRP A 104 -8.01 -8.42 -1.28
N SER A 105 -8.81 -9.45 -1.60
CA SER A 105 -9.92 -9.83 -0.73
C SER A 105 -9.47 -10.33 0.65
N LYS A 106 -8.35 -11.05 0.73
CA LYS A 106 -7.75 -11.44 2.03
C LYS A 106 -7.29 -10.21 2.81
N LEU A 107 -6.64 -9.26 2.14
CA LEU A 107 -6.20 -8.00 2.76
C LEU A 107 -7.40 -7.19 3.28
N GLY A 108 -8.48 -7.07 2.50
CA GLY A 108 -9.69 -6.35 2.91
C GLY A 108 -10.37 -6.98 4.14
N LYS A 109 -10.35 -8.31 4.26
CA LYS A 109 -10.83 -9.01 5.45
C LYS A 109 -9.92 -8.82 6.68
N LEU A 110 -8.63 -8.68 6.47
CA LEU A 110 -7.65 -8.42 7.55
C LEU A 110 -7.74 -6.97 8.05
N PHE A 111 -8.02 -6.02 7.16
CA PHE A 111 -8.16 -4.60 7.45
C PHE A 111 -9.61 -4.30 7.86
N ASN A 112 -10.01 -4.81 9.02
CA ASN A 112 -11.39 -4.79 9.52
C ASN A 112 -11.60 -3.86 10.72
N ASN A 113 -10.58 -3.16 11.20
CA ASN A 113 -10.76 -2.12 12.20
C ASN A 113 -11.17 -0.80 11.54
N PRO A 114 -11.95 0.06 12.23
CA PRO A 114 -12.48 1.30 11.65
C PRO A 114 -11.43 2.29 11.14
N ASN A 115 -10.21 2.21 11.67
CA ASN A 115 -9.11 3.10 11.29
C ASN A 115 -8.12 2.46 10.31
N ASP A 116 -8.36 1.20 9.89
CA ASP A 116 -7.52 0.57 8.88
C ASP A 116 -7.79 1.19 7.51
N TYR A 117 -6.75 1.24 6.67
CA TYR A 117 -6.90 1.86 5.35
C TYR A 117 -5.88 1.35 4.34
N VAL A 118 -6.27 1.37 3.08
CA VAL A 118 -5.34 1.28 1.94
C VAL A 118 -5.49 2.53 1.08
N VAL A 119 -4.37 3.18 0.81
CA VAL A 119 -4.28 4.28 -0.15
C VAL A 119 -3.84 3.70 -1.49
N PHE A 120 -4.70 3.81 -2.48
CA PHE A 120 -4.39 3.48 -3.87
C PHE A 120 -3.88 4.74 -4.59
N SER A 121 -2.63 4.72 -5.00
CA SER A 121 -2.01 5.83 -5.75
C SER A 121 -2.37 5.71 -7.23
N ILE A 122 -3.38 6.47 -7.66
CA ILE A 122 -3.96 6.41 -9.00
C ILE A 122 -3.99 7.82 -9.59
N ASP A 123 -3.17 8.07 -10.60
CA ASP A 123 -2.91 9.43 -11.11
C ASP A 123 -3.68 9.73 -12.41
N GLY A 124 -4.99 9.64 -12.33
CA GLY A 124 -5.93 9.91 -13.42
C GLY A 124 -6.84 8.73 -13.75
N LEU A 125 -7.43 8.71 -14.91
CA LEU A 125 -8.27 7.64 -15.44
C LEU A 125 -7.45 6.69 -16.34
N GLU A 126 -8.13 5.77 -17.02
CA GLU A 126 -7.50 4.73 -17.85
C GLU A 126 -6.54 5.29 -18.90
N ASP A 127 -6.91 6.41 -19.51
CA ASP A 127 -6.15 7.06 -20.59
C ASP A 127 -4.94 7.87 -20.10
N THR A 128 -4.90 8.24 -18.82
CA THR A 128 -3.85 9.14 -18.28
C THR A 128 -3.02 8.53 -17.17
N ASN A 129 -3.55 7.57 -16.42
CA ASN A 129 -2.84 6.97 -15.28
C ASN A 129 -1.46 6.43 -15.68
N SER A 130 -1.37 5.73 -16.82
CA SER A 130 -0.13 5.11 -17.30
C SER A 130 0.93 6.10 -17.78
N ILE A 131 0.59 7.38 -17.97
CA ILE A 131 1.54 8.44 -18.33
C ILE A 131 2.56 8.65 -17.21
N TYR A 132 2.10 8.62 -15.96
CA TYR A 132 2.97 8.71 -14.79
C TYR A 132 3.21 7.34 -14.13
N ARG A 133 2.16 6.53 -13.96
CA ARG A 133 2.24 5.19 -13.36
C ARG A 133 2.66 4.15 -14.41
N VAL A 134 3.84 4.33 -15.00
CA VAL A 134 4.38 3.44 -16.05
C VAL A 134 4.40 2.00 -15.54
N ASN A 135 3.98 1.04 -16.38
CA ASN A 135 3.81 -0.39 -16.07
C ASN A 135 2.68 -0.74 -15.09
N VAL A 136 1.82 0.20 -14.73
CA VAL A 136 0.61 -0.07 -13.95
C VAL A 136 -0.54 -0.36 -14.91
N ILE A 137 -1.03 -1.61 -14.91
CA ILE A 137 -2.15 -2.06 -15.75
C ILE A 137 -3.45 -1.60 -15.10
N TRP A 138 -4.19 -0.71 -15.78
CA TRP A 138 -5.42 -0.09 -15.27
C TRP A 138 -6.48 -1.10 -14.85
N GLU A 139 -6.83 -2.04 -15.70
CA GLU A 139 -7.85 -3.04 -15.41
C GLU A 139 -7.51 -3.85 -14.14
N LYS A 140 -6.24 -4.24 -14.00
CA LYS A 140 -5.77 -4.99 -12.84
C LYS A 140 -5.86 -4.18 -11.55
N LEU A 141 -5.45 -2.90 -11.60
CA LEU A 141 -5.56 -1.96 -10.49
C LEU A 141 -7.01 -1.82 -10.03
N ILE A 142 -7.93 -1.54 -10.94
CA ILE A 142 -9.34 -1.33 -10.62
C ILE A 142 -10.01 -2.60 -10.08
N ASN A 143 -9.72 -3.76 -10.68
CA ASN A 143 -10.25 -5.04 -10.19
C ASN A 143 -9.73 -5.37 -8.78
N ASN A 144 -8.48 -5.07 -8.49
CA ASN A 144 -7.88 -5.27 -7.18
C ASN A 144 -8.48 -4.33 -6.12
N ALA A 145 -8.65 -3.05 -6.44
CA ALA A 145 -9.30 -2.08 -5.55
C ALA A 145 -10.74 -2.50 -5.22
N LYS A 146 -11.52 -2.89 -6.24
CA LYS A 146 -12.87 -3.43 -6.05
C LYS A 146 -12.88 -4.68 -5.16
N ALA A 147 -11.92 -5.60 -5.35
CA ALA A 147 -11.84 -6.82 -4.54
C ALA A 147 -11.55 -6.52 -3.07
N TYR A 148 -10.70 -5.51 -2.79
CA TYR A 148 -10.40 -5.04 -1.44
C TYR A 148 -11.63 -4.38 -0.79
N ILE A 149 -12.29 -3.43 -1.49
CA ILE A 149 -13.47 -2.71 -1.01
C ILE A 149 -14.63 -3.69 -0.76
N ASN A 150 -14.92 -4.58 -1.70
CA ASN A 150 -15.99 -5.59 -1.58
C ASN A 150 -15.76 -6.59 -0.43
N ALA A 151 -14.52 -6.74 0.02
CA ALA A 151 -14.18 -7.56 1.18
C ALA A 151 -14.30 -6.80 2.52
N GLY A 152 -14.71 -5.52 2.49
CA GLY A 152 -14.93 -4.66 3.66
C GLY A 152 -13.78 -3.72 3.98
N GLY A 153 -12.73 -3.67 3.16
CA GLY A 153 -11.59 -2.77 3.37
C GLY A 153 -11.91 -1.31 3.06
N SER A 154 -11.42 -0.38 3.88
CA SER A 154 -11.48 1.07 3.64
C SER A 154 -10.39 1.49 2.67
N ALA A 155 -10.78 2.03 1.52
CA ALA A 155 -9.87 2.44 0.44
C ALA A 155 -9.92 3.94 0.22
N HIS A 156 -8.75 4.56 0.03
CA HIS A 156 -8.61 5.94 -0.40
C HIS A 156 -7.98 5.98 -1.78
N TRP A 157 -8.45 6.90 -2.62
CA TRP A 157 -7.86 7.17 -3.92
C TRP A 157 -7.02 8.44 -3.83
N ASP A 158 -5.68 8.30 -3.86
CA ASP A 158 -4.77 9.43 -3.94
C ASP A 158 -4.38 9.69 -5.40
N MET A 159 -4.54 10.95 -5.83
CA MET A 159 -4.19 11.41 -7.17
C MET A 159 -3.20 12.57 -7.10
N LEU A 160 -2.02 12.37 -7.64
CA LEU A 160 -1.11 13.47 -7.94
C LEU A 160 -1.60 14.21 -9.19
N ILE A 161 -1.83 15.52 -9.04
CA ILE A 161 -2.36 16.33 -10.14
C ILE A 161 -1.20 16.83 -11.00
N TYR A 162 -1.20 16.41 -12.25
CA TYR A 162 -0.28 16.81 -13.29
C TYR A 162 -0.99 17.54 -14.43
N ARG A 163 -0.24 18.20 -15.31
CA ARG A 163 -0.79 18.87 -16.49
C ARG A 163 -1.62 17.94 -17.38
N HIS A 164 -1.24 16.66 -17.47
CA HIS A 164 -1.92 15.71 -18.33
C HIS A 164 -3.21 15.12 -17.73
N ASN A 165 -3.42 15.22 -16.41
CA ASN A 165 -4.59 14.63 -15.74
C ASN A 165 -5.46 15.64 -14.97
N GLN A 166 -5.04 16.91 -14.85
CA GLN A 166 -5.76 17.94 -14.06
C GLN A 166 -7.22 18.15 -14.49
N HIS A 167 -7.54 17.88 -15.77
CA HIS A 167 -8.90 18.00 -16.29
C HIS A 167 -9.82 16.86 -15.83
N GLN A 168 -9.27 15.80 -15.23
CA GLN A 168 -10.03 14.62 -14.79
C GLN A 168 -10.42 14.65 -13.30
N VAL A 169 -9.99 15.65 -12.51
CA VAL A 169 -10.20 15.68 -11.05
C VAL A 169 -11.66 15.42 -10.67
N ASN A 170 -12.60 16.16 -11.24
CA ASN A 170 -14.04 16.00 -10.93
C ASN A 170 -14.57 14.62 -11.36
N ALA A 171 -14.07 14.06 -12.46
CA ALA A 171 -14.46 12.74 -12.93
C ALA A 171 -13.90 11.64 -12.00
N VAL A 172 -12.65 11.79 -11.58
CA VAL A 172 -12.01 10.87 -10.61
C VAL A 172 -12.76 10.87 -9.29
N GLU A 173 -13.10 12.05 -8.72
CA GLU A 173 -13.87 12.12 -7.48
C GLU A 173 -15.23 11.43 -7.58
N LYS A 174 -15.92 11.60 -8.70
CA LYS A 174 -17.20 10.94 -8.93
C LYS A 174 -17.02 9.42 -9.01
N ILE A 175 -16.07 8.95 -9.81
CA ILE A 175 -15.81 7.51 -10.01
C ILE A 175 -15.34 6.87 -8.70
N ALA A 176 -14.47 7.54 -7.95
CA ALA A 176 -14.00 7.05 -6.66
C ALA A 176 -15.18 6.81 -5.69
N ARG A 177 -16.08 7.79 -5.55
CA ARG A 177 -17.31 7.64 -4.74
C ARG A 177 -18.19 6.51 -5.23
N ASP A 178 -18.44 6.43 -6.53
CA ASP A 178 -19.30 5.39 -7.14
C ASP A 178 -18.70 3.98 -6.94
N MET A 179 -17.38 3.87 -6.81
CA MET A 179 -16.65 2.63 -6.55
C MET A 179 -16.56 2.28 -5.05
N GLY A 180 -16.92 3.20 -4.14
CA GLY A 180 -16.85 2.99 -2.69
C GLY A 180 -15.51 3.36 -2.05
N PHE A 181 -14.70 4.19 -2.70
CA PHE A 181 -13.57 4.85 -2.02
C PHE A 181 -14.09 5.90 -1.03
N SER A 182 -13.38 6.04 0.10
CA SER A 182 -13.67 6.98 1.18
C SER A 182 -13.07 8.35 0.92
#